data_8e584b2619dc40249cc68fc4daace78c
#
_entry.id   8e584b2619dc40249cc68fc4daace78c
#
_cell.length_a   1.000
_cell.length_b   1.000
_cell.length_c   1.000
_cell.angle_alpha   90.00
_cell.angle_beta   90.00
_cell.angle_gamma   90.00
#
_symmetry.space_group_name_H-M   'P 1'
#
loop_
_entity.id
_entity.type
_entity.pdbx_description
1 polymer ?
#
loop_
_entity_poly.entity_id
_entity_poly.type
_entity_poly.pdbx_seq_one_letter_code
_entity_poly.pdbx_strand_id
1 'polypeptide(L)'
;MGGYPRTVAVRGARRVPAITFHFWAVKILTTAMGEALSDYLVHTIDPYVAVGIGGLGFVVALAIQFAMRRYIAPSYWFAVSMVAVFGTMCADAAHIELRIPYTLSTVICAAGLTGVFAVWYLFERTLSIHSVNTWRREAFYWAAVLATFAMGTAAGDMSAYTMHLGWLASGLMFTVIFAIPMVARRVLGLGEVIAFWFAYIITRPLGASYADWLGVPHSLGGLNFGRGTVAVGLTVAIVVWVTYLAISKIDVEHEGVAQLPVDRSAPAHI
;
A
#
# COMPACT_ATOMS: atom_id res chain seq x y z
N MET A 1 -44.00 -30.64 -2.96
CA MET A 1 -42.61 -30.69 -2.51
C MET A 1 -41.99 -29.34 -2.78
N GLY A 2 -41.86 -28.51 -1.76
CA GLY A 2 -41.42 -27.13 -1.88
C GLY A 2 -39.90 -27.06 -2.06
N GLY A 3 -39.49 -26.51 -3.19
CA GLY A 3 -38.09 -26.15 -3.40
C GLY A 3 -37.72 -24.96 -2.55
N TYR A 4 -36.82 -25.17 -1.60
CA TYR A 4 -36.20 -24.06 -0.81
C TYR A 4 -35.42 -23.15 -1.75
N PRO A 5 -35.61 -21.83 -1.70
CA PRO A 5 -34.77 -20.94 -2.46
C PRO A 5 -33.35 -21.07 -1.90
N ARG A 6 -32.40 -21.46 -2.77
CA ARG A 6 -30.97 -21.39 -2.46
C ARG A 6 -30.66 -19.92 -2.18
N THR A 7 -30.43 -19.60 -0.92
CA THR A 7 -29.88 -18.30 -0.52
C THR A 7 -28.51 -18.17 -1.20
N VAL A 8 -28.45 -17.36 -2.26
CA VAL A 8 -27.20 -16.89 -2.80
C VAL A 8 -26.56 -16.04 -1.72
N ALA A 9 -25.48 -16.55 -1.14
CA ALA A 9 -24.68 -15.78 -0.21
C ALA A 9 -24.19 -14.53 -0.94
N VAL A 10 -24.77 -13.37 -0.64
CA VAL A 10 -24.29 -12.09 -1.14
C VAL A 10 -22.88 -11.92 -0.59
N ARG A 11 -21.87 -12.13 -1.42
CA ARG A 11 -20.47 -11.77 -1.07
C ARG A 11 -20.47 -10.29 -0.74
N GLY A 12 -20.04 -9.94 0.49
CA GLY A 12 -19.92 -8.55 0.89
C GLY A 12 -19.08 -7.76 -0.13
N ALA A 13 -19.47 -6.52 -0.39
CA ALA A 13 -18.76 -5.65 -1.33
C ALA A 13 -17.27 -5.53 -0.95
N ARG A 14 -16.39 -5.57 -1.93
CA ARG A 14 -14.94 -5.39 -1.72
C ARG A 14 -14.66 -4.03 -1.10
N ARG A 15 -13.65 -3.97 -0.24
CA ARG A 15 -13.21 -2.76 0.47
C ARG A 15 -11.90 -2.18 -0.05
N VAL A 16 -11.33 -2.83 -1.07
CA VAL A 16 -10.05 -2.48 -1.71
C VAL A 16 -10.25 -2.33 -3.21
N PRO A 17 -9.43 -1.50 -3.90
CA PRO A 17 -9.53 -1.27 -5.34
C PRO A 17 -9.17 -2.49 -6.17
N ALA A 18 -9.55 -2.48 -7.45
CA ALA A 18 -9.03 -3.38 -8.45
C ALA A 18 -7.53 -3.12 -8.70
N ILE A 19 -6.76 -4.20 -8.88
CA ILE A 19 -5.31 -4.12 -9.11
C ILE A 19 -5.05 -3.83 -10.59
N THR A 20 -5.05 -2.55 -10.92
CA THR A 20 -4.81 -2.02 -12.27
C THR A 20 -3.51 -1.23 -12.31
N PHE A 21 -3.11 -0.73 -13.48
CA PHE A 21 -2.03 0.24 -13.62
C PHE A 21 -2.23 1.45 -12.68
N HIS A 22 -3.45 1.96 -12.58
CA HIS A 22 -3.77 3.10 -11.71
C HIS A 22 -3.49 2.82 -10.25
N PHE A 23 -3.78 1.59 -9.79
CA PHE A 23 -3.45 1.16 -8.43
C PHE A 23 -1.95 1.31 -8.15
N TRP A 24 -1.10 0.76 -9.01
CA TRP A 24 0.35 0.80 -8.82
C TRP A 24 0.91 2.22 -8.92
N ALA A 25 0.40 3.02 -9.85
CA ALA A 25 0.82 4.40 -10.01
C ALA A 25 0.52 5.25 -8.75
N VAL A 26 -0.74 5.23 -8.27
CA VAL A 26 -1.10 5.97 -7.05
C VAL A 26 -0.38 5.37 -5.83
N LYS A 27 -0.18 4.06 -5.78
CA LYS A 27 0.56 3.40 -4.68
C LYS A 27 2.01 3.90 -4.59
N ILE A 28 2.73 4.00 -5.72
CA ILE A 28 4.11 4.52 -5.75
C ILE A 28 4.12 6.01 -5.35
N LEU A 29 3.20 6.81 -5.87
CA LEU A 29 3.08 8.22 -5.50
C LEU A 29 2.83 8.39 -3.99
N THR A 30 1.94 7.59 -3.40
CA THR A 30 1.65 7.68 -1.96
C THR A 30 2.83 7.24 -1.09
N THR A 31 3.64 6.29 -1.54
CA THR A 31 4.85 5.89 -0.81
C THR A 31 5.92 6.99 -0.84
N ALA A 32 6.14 7.61 -2.01
CA ALA A 32 7.05 8.72 -2.17
C ALA A 32 6.59 9.98 -1.39
N MET A 33 5.29 10.28 -1.45
CA MET A 33 4.71 11.40 -0.70
C MET A 33 4.84 11.18 0.82
N GLY A 34 4.57 9.96 1.27
CA GLY A 34 4.67 9.60 2.69
C GLY A 34 6.08 9.81 3.24
N GLU A 35 7.12 9.45 2.46
CA GLU A 35 8.52 9.72 2.80
C GLU A 35 8.78 11.22 2.89
N ALA A 36 8.57 11.94 1.80
CA ALA A 36 8.87 13.37 1.73
C ALA A 36 8.12 14.19 2.79
N LEU A 37 6.85 13.84 3.08
CA LEU A 37 6.04 14.54 4.09
C LEU A 37 6.46 14.20 5.52
N SER A 38 6.77 12.92 5.80
CA SER A 38 7.29 12.49 7.09
C SER A 38 8.57 13.25 7.41
N ASP A 39 9.54 13.20 6.52
CA ASP A 39 10.82 13.89 6.64
C ASP A 39 10.67 15.39 6.79
N TYR A 40 9.80 16.01 6.00
CA TYR A 40 9.52 17.43 6.11
C TYR A 40 9.00 17.80 7.50
N LEU A 41 8.03 17.04 8.02
CA LEU A 41 7.42 17.32 9.32
C LEU A 41 8.42 17.15 10.46
N VAL A 42 9.16 16.04 10.53
CA VAL A 42 10.11 15.78 11.62
C VAL A 42 11.31 16.72 11.62
N HIS A 43 11.63 17.35 10.47
CA HIS A 43 12.71 18.35 10.39
C HIS A 43 12.23 19.79 10.56
N THR A 44 10.91 20.06 10.49
CA THR A 44 10.36 21.43 10.56
C THR A 44 9.73 21.73 11.91
N ILE A 45 9.14 20.74 12.56
CA ILE A 45 8.52 20.86 13.88
C ILE A 45 9.14 19.85 14.84
N ASP A 46 8.81 19.95 16.12
CA ASP A 46 9.28 18.98 17.11
C ASP A 46 8.91 17.54 16.68
N PRO A 47 9.85 16.58 16.65
CA PRO A 47 9.61 15.22 16.17
C PRO A 47 8.49 14.49 16.91
N TYR A 48 8.35 14.68 18.22
CA TYR A 48 7.27 14.03 18.99
C TYR A 48 5.89 14.60 18.60
N VAL A 49 5.83 15.93 18.35
CA VAL A 49 4.62 16.57 17.85
C VAL A 49 4.30 16.09 16.43
N ALA A 50 5.31 15.97 15.57
CA ALA A 50 5.15 15.44 14.21
C ALA A 50 4.56 14.02 14.23
N VAL A 51 5.15 13.11 15.02
CA VAL A 51 4.66 11.73 15.19
C VAL A 51 3.24 11.72 15.78
N GLY A 52 2.94 12.59 16.73
CA GLY A 52 1.60 12.74 17.31
C GLY A 52 0.55 13.15 16.26
N ILE A 53 0.86 14.14 15.41
CA ILE A 53 0.00 14.60 14.32
C ILE A 53 -0.18 13.47 13.28
N GLY A 54 0.93 12.82 12.86
CA GLY A 54 0.90 11.71 11.93
C GLY A 54 0.06 10.53 12.46
N GLY A 55 0.23 10.19 13.74
CA GLY A 55 -0.55 9.14 14.42
C GLY A 55 -2.02 9.47 14.52
N LEU A 56 -2.38 10.70 14.86
CA LEU A 56 -3.78 11.14 14.88
C LEU A 56 -4.40 11.06 13.48
N GLY A 57 -3.70 11.57 12.46
CA GLY A 57 -4.12 11.47 11.06
C GLY A 57 -4.33 10.02 10.61
N PHE A 58 -3.41 9.13 10.98
CA PHE A 58 -3.51 7.69 10.70
C PHE A 58 -4.75 7.06 11.36
N VAL A 59 -4.99 7.32 12.65
CA VAL A 59 -6.16 6.79 13.37
C VAL A 59 -7.46 7.30 12.75
N VAL A 60 -7.55 8.60 12.44
CA VAL A 60 -8.72 9.20 11.79
C VAL A 60 -8.95 8.59 10.40
N ALA A 61 -7.90 8.44 9.60
CA ALA A 61 -8.00 7.86 8.26
C ALA A 61 -8.48 6.40 8.29
N LEU A 62 -7.94 5.58 9.21
CA LEU A 62 -8.42 4.22 9.40
C LEU A 62 -9.84 4.16 9.94
N ALA A 63 -10.22 5.03 10.87
CA ALA A 63 -11.59 5.08 11.37
C ALA A 63 -12.59 5.38 10.25
N ILE A 64 -12.28 6.36 9.38
CA ILE A 64 -13.06 6.65 8.18
C ILE A 64 -13.13 5.42 7.27
N GLN A 65 -11.99 4.79 6.99
CA GLN A 65 -11.92 3.64 6.10
C GLN A 65 -12.73 2.45 6.64
N PHE A 66 -12.63 2.12 7.92
CA PHE A 66 -13.40 1.04 8.53
C PHE A 66 -14.91 1.32 8.61
N ALA A 67 -15.30 2.60 8.65
CA ALA A 67 -16.72 2.99 8.57
C ALA A 67 -17.33 2.75 7.18
N MET A 68 -16.50 2.68 6.13
CA MET A 68 -16.96 2.41 4.77
C MET A 68 -17.27 0.92 4.61
N ARG A 69 -18.47 0.62 4.07
CA ARG A 69 -18.90 -0.78 3.81
C ARG A 69 -18.46 -1.31 2.46
N ARG A 70 -17.91 -0.44 1.62
CA ARG A 70 -17.43 -0.74 0.26
C ARG A 70 -16.21 0.12 -0.06
N TYR A 71 -15.48 -0.23 -1.10
CA TYR A 71 -14.40 0.60 -1.60
C TYR A 71 -14.90 1.98 -2.04
N ILE A 72 -14.23 3.02 -1.56
CA ILE A 72 -14.40 4.42 -1.94
C ILE A 72 -12.99 5.00 -2.15
N ALA A 73 -12.66 5.40 -3.38
CA ALA A 73 -11.30 5.78 -3.74
C ALA A 73 -10.70 6.87 -2.82
N PRO A 74 -11.34 8.01 -2.52
CA PRO A 74 -10.78 9.00 -1.61
C PRO A 74 -10.48 8.47 -0.21
N SER A 75 -11.38 7.67 0.38
CA SER A 75 -11.20 7.10 1.72
C SER A 75 -10.02 6.14 1.77
N TYR A 76 -9.96 5.22 0.80
CA TYR A 76 -8.91 4.22 0.72
C TYR A 76 -7.53 4.86 0.51
N TRP A 77 -7.39 5.76 -0.46
CA TRP A 77 -6.11 6.40 -0.75
C TRP A 77 -5.68 7.41 0.30
N PHE A 78 -6.63 8.02 1.02
CA PHE A 78 -6.33 8.81 2.21
C PHE A 78 -5.75 7.91 3.32
N ALA A 79 -6.36 6.75 3.58
CA ALA A 79 -5.83 5.80 4.54
C ALA A 79 -4.42 5.30 4.15
N VAL A 80 -4.19 4.93 2.87
CA VAL A 80 -2.87 4.54 2.37
C VAL A 80 -1.85 5.67 2.56
N SER A 81 -2.23 6.93 2.27
CA SER A 81 -1.36 8.10 2.46
C SER A 81 -0.98 8.30 3.92
N MET A 82 -1.94 8.20 4.84
CA MET A 82 -1.66 8.38 6.26
C MET A 82 -0.86 7.21 6.85
N VAL A 83 -1.09 5.97 6.40
CA VAL A 83 -0.22 4.83 6.73
C VAL A 83 1.20 5.06 6.22
N ALA A 84 1.36 5.66 5.03
CA ALA A 84 2.67 5.97 4.48
C ALA A 84 3.42 6.95 5.36
N VAL A 85 2.81 8.07 5.72
CA VAL A 85 3.41 9.10 6.58
C VAL A 85 3.74 8.53 7.97
N PHE A 86 2.75 7.95 8.64
CA PHE A 86 2.93 7.46 10.02
C PHE A 86 3.86 6.25 10.10
N GLY A 87 3.78 5.33 9.12
CA GLY A 87 4.66 4.15 9.07
C GLY A 87 6.13 4.51 8.87
N THR A 88 6.42 5.56 8.08
CA THR A 88 7.77 6.14 7.96
C THR A 88 8.22 6.70 9.30
N MET A 89 7.42 7.59 9.91
CA MET A 89 7.76 8.18 11.20
C MET A 89 8.08 7.14 12.28
N CYS A 90 7.32 6.03 12.32
CA CYS A 90 7.58 4.94 13.27
C CYS A 90 8.90 4.23 13.01
N ALA A 91 9.26 4.00 11.74
CA ALA A 91 10.51 3.33 11.37
C ALA A 91 11.70 4.22 11.71
N ASP A 92 11.64 5.51 11.39
CA ASP A 92 12.67 6.50 11.66
C ASP A 92 12.87 6.72 13.17
N ALA A 93 11.76 6.86 13.91
CA ALA A 93 11.82 6.99 15.37
C ALA A 93 12.49 5.75 16.01
N ALA A 94 12.15 4.55 15.56
CA ALA A 94 12.77 3.33 16.05
C ALA A 94 14.28 3.29 15.75
N HIS A 95 14.70 3.75 14.57
CA HIS A 95 16.10 3.80 14.20
C HIS A 95 16.87 4.87 15.00
N ILE A 96 16.33 6.10 15.07
CA ILE A 96 17.00 7.25 15.72
C ILE A 96 17.02 7.09 17.24
N GLU A 97 15.87 6.82 17.86
CA GLU A 97 15.75 6.78 19.32
C GLU A 97 16.35 5.51 19.92
N LEU A 98 16.15 4.36 19.29
CA LEU A 98 16.67 3.08 19.78
C LEU A 98 18.08 2.78 19.25
N ARG A 99 18.62 3.61 18.36
CA ARG A 99 19.96 3.44 17.73
C ARG A 99 20.16 2.06 17.13
N ILE A 100 19.09 1.48 16.56
CA ILE A 100 19.13 0.16 15.94
C ILE A 100 19.77 0.29 14.55
N PRO A 101 20.81 -0.50 14.21
CA PRO A 101 21.37 -0.48 12.86
C PRO A 101 20.31 -0.83 11.80
N TYR A 102 20.39 -0.21 10.60
CA TYR A 102 19.42 -0.45 9.51
C TYR A 102 19.26 -1.91 9.13
N THR A 103 20.35 -2.69 9.17
CA THR A 103 20.30 -4.14 8.93
C THR A 103 19.44 -4.86 9.96
N LEU A 104 19.57 -4.53 11.25
CA LEU A 104 18.80 -5.17 12.31
C LEU A 104 17.34 -4.70 12.28
N SER A 105 17.07 -3.40 12.05
CA SER A 105 15.69 -2.90 11.91
C SER A 105 14.98 -3.54 10.70
N THR A 106 15.68 -3.70 9.57
CA THR A 106 15.12 -4.41 8.40
C THR A 106 14.76 -5.85 8.73
N VAL A 107 15.63 -6.59 9.45
CA VAL A 107 15.35 -7.98 9.86
C VAL A 107 14.17 -8.05 10.82
N ILE A 108 14.11 -7.16 11.82
CA ILE A 108 13.00 -7.11 12.79
C ILE A 108 11.67 -6.81 12.07
N CYS A 109 11.66 -5.80 11.18
CA CYS A 109 10.46 -5.45 10.43
C CYS A 109 10.03 -6.57 9.46
N ALA A 110 10.99 -7.25 8.81
CA ALA A 110 10.69 -8.40 7.96
C ALA A 110 10.11 -9.58 8.75
N ALA A 111 10.64 -9.86 9.94
CA ALA A 111 10.09 -10.87 10.86
C ALA A 111 8.68 -10.48 11.32
N GLY A 112 8.45 -9.19 11.67
CA GLY A 112 7.14 -8.66 12.03
C GLY A 112 6.12 -8.81 10.91
N LEU A 113 6.48 -8.43 9.68
CA LEU A 113 5.65 -8.59 8.48
C LEU A 113 5.31 -10.06 8.22
N THR A 114 6.30 -10.94 8.33
CA THR A 114 6.11 -12.40 8.20
C THR A 114 5.13 -12.91 9.27
N GLY A 115 5.27 -12.42 10.51
CA GLY A 115 4.35 -12.73 11.60
C GLY A 115 2.91 -12.30 11.31
N VAL A 116 2.71 -11.08 10.78
CA VAL A 116 1.39 -10.58 10.38
C VAL A 116 0.79 -11.48 9.30
N PHE A 117 1.53 -11.83 8.26
CA PHE A 117 1.05 -12.74 7.21
C PHE A 117 0.75 -14.14 7.74
N ALA A 118 1.60 -14.67 8.63
CA ALA A 118 1.37 -15.98 9.24
C ALA A 118 0.07 -16.00 10.05
N VAL A 119 -0.13 -15.01 10.92
CA VAL A 119 -1.35 -14.86 11.72
C VAL A 119 -2.57 -14.69 10.82
N TRP A 120 -2.50 -13.80 9.82
CA TRP A 120 -3.58 -13.64 8.85
C TRP A 120 -3.94 -14.97 8.17
N TYR A 121 -2.93 -15.69 7.66
CA TYR A 121 -3.17 -16.97 6.98
C TYR A 121 -3.74 -18.05 7.93
N LEU A 122 -3.31 -18.10 9.18
CA LEU A 122 -3.83 -19.04 10.18
C LEU A 122 -5.32 -18.83 10.43
N PHE A 123 -5.77 -17.57 10.51
CA PHE A 123 -7.17 -17.23 10.79
C PHE A 123 -8.08 -17.26 9.56
N GLU A 124 -7.59 -16.80 8.41
CA GLU A 124 -8.42 -16.59 7.22
C GLU A 124 -8.16 -17.58 6.08
N ARG A 125 -7.07 -18.36 6.17
CA ARG A 125 -6.63 -19.34 5.16
C ARG A 125 -6.42 -18.75 3.76
N THR A 126 -6.30 -17.43 3.67
CA THR A 126 -6.03 -16.70 2.43
C THR A 126 -5.34 -15.38 2.73
N LEU A 127 -4.42 -14.98 1.84
CA LEU A 127 -3.79 -13.66 1.82
C LEU A 127 -4.23 -12.87 0.58
N SER A 128 -5.30 -13.32 -0.11
CA SER A 128 -5.76 -12.67 -1.34
C SER A 128 -6.43 -11.34 -1.03
N ILE A 129 -5.97 -10.28 -1.67
CA ILE A 129 -6.58 -8.95 -1.59
C ILE A 129 -8.02 -8.96 -2.09
N HIS A 130 -8.35 -9.83 -3.06
CA HIS A 130 -9.72 -9.98 -3.57
C HIS A 130 -10.71 -10.56 -2.55
N SER A 131 -10.20 -11.08 -1.44
CA SER A 131 -11.02 -11.63 -0.36
C SER A 131 -11.33 -10.64 0.75
N VAL A 132 -10.83 -9.37 0.67
CA VAL A 132 -11.01 -8.33 1.69
C VAL A 132 -12.42 -7.72 1.59
N ASN A 133 -13.38 -8.43 2.17
CA ASN A 133 -14.81 -8.06 2.18
C ASN A 133 -15.44 -8.07 3.59
N THR A 134 -14.67 -8.41 4.62
CA THR A 134 -15.10 -8.40 6.02
C THR A 134 -14.22 -7.46 6.83
N TRP A 135 -14.74 -6.96 7.96
CA TRP A 135 -13.98 -6.11 8.88
C TRP A 135 -12.69 -6.78 9.38
N ARG A 136 -12.74 -8.07 9.68
CA ARG A 136 -11.58 -8.81 10.18
C ARG A 136 -10.48 -8.95 9.12
N ARG A 137 -10.82 -9.25 7.86
CA ARG A 137 -9.87 -9.33 6.75
C ARG A 137 -9.29 -7.96 6.41
N GLU A 138 -10.11 -6.92 6.52
CA GLU A 138 -9.64 -5.54 6.35
C GLU A 138 -8.66 -5.13 7.44
N ALA A 139 -8.89 -5.54 8.70
CA ALA A 139 -7.93 -5.29 9.79
C ALA A 139 -6.57 -5.97 9.55
N PHE A 140 -6.57 -7.24 9.12
CA PHE A 140 -5.33 -7.92 8.72
C PHE A 140 -4.65 -7.26 7.53
N TYR A 141 -5.44 -6.83 6.54
CA TYR A 141 -4.91 -6.10 5.39
C TYR A 141 -4.19 -4.81 5.83
N TRP A 142 -4.81 -3.98 6.65
CA TRP A 142 -4.18 -2.74 7.13
C TRP A 142 -2.99 -2.99 8.06
N ALA A 143 -3.00 -4.03 8.86
CA ALA A 143 -1.85 -4.46 9.64
C ALA A 143 -0.67 -4.88 8.74
N ALA A 144 -0.93 -5.65 7.68
CA ALA A 144 0.07 -6.02 6.69
C ALA A 144 0.59 -4.77 5.95
N VAL A 145 -0.31 -3.86 5.53
CA VAL A 145 0.09 -2.60 4.90
C VAL A 145 1.03 -1.80 5.80
N LEU A 146 0.67 -1.58 7.07
CA LEU A 146 1.52 -0.86 8.02
C LEU A 146 2.90 -1.54 8.19
N ALA A 147 2.92 -2.86 8.35
CA ALA A 147 4.16 -3.62 8.49
C ALA A 147 5.03 -3.53 7.21
N THR A 148 4.42 -3.49 6.00
CA THR A 148 5.17 -3.28 4.75
C THR A 148 5.82 -1.91 4.69
N PHE A 149 5.19 -0.87 5.25
CA PHE A 149 5.78 0.46 5.30
C PHE A 149 7.00 0.50 6.20
N ALA A 150 6.90 0.00 7.43
CA ALA A 150 8.04 -0.07 8.35
C ALA A 150 9.22 -0.86 7.76
N MET A 151 8.96 -2.05 7.20
CA MET A 151 9.99 -2.88 6.59
C MET A 151 10.62 -2.19 5.36
N GLY A 152 9.80 -1.57 4.51
CA GLY A 152 10.30 -0.94 3.30
C GLY A 152 11.11 0.33 3.56
N THR A 153 10.79 1.13 4.58
CA THR A 153 11.63 2.25 5.03
C THR A 153 13.00 1.73 5.45
N ALA A 154 13.04 0.77 6.39
CA ALA A 154 14.29 0.19 6.87
C ALA A 154 15.15 -0.41 5.74
N ALA A 155 14.52 -1.07 4.74
CA ALA A 155 15.22 -1.64 3.58
C ALA A 155 15.73 -0.56 2.61
N GLY A 156 14.96 0.52 2.42
CA GLY A 156 15.38 1.67 1.62
C GLY A 156 16.63 2.33 2.19
N ASP A 157 16.59 2.66 3.48
CA ASP A 157 17.72 3.25 4.20
C ASP A 157 18.93 2.31 4.25
N MET A 158 18.70 1.03 4.48
CA MET A 158 19.78 0.03 4.43
C MET A 158 20.49 0.05 3.07
N SER A 159 19.74 0.15 1.96
CA SER A 159 20.34 0.18 0.62
C SER A 159 21.11 1.49 0.37
N ALA A 160 20.53 2.62 0.77
CA ALA A 160 21.15 3.92 0.54
C ALA A 160 22.39 4.15 1.42
N TYR A 161 22.29 3.89 2.72
CA TYR A 161 23.34 4.18 3.69
C TYR A 161 24.28 2.99 3.93
N THR A 162 23.75 1.79 4.24
CA THR A 162 24.60 0.65 4.62
C THR A 162 25.28 0.01 3.41
N MET A 163 24.55 -0.11 2.29
CA MET A 163 25.11 -0.66 1.04
C MET A 163 25.82 0.42 0.20
N HIS A 164 25.81 1.69 0.64
CA HIS A 164 26.43 2.83 -0.02
C HIS A 164 26.01 3.05 -1.48
N LEU A 165 24.79 2.63 -1.86
CA LEU A 165 24.28 2.84 -3.21
C LEU A 165 23.85 4.30 -3.44
N GLY A 166 23.46 5.02 -2.39
CA GLY A 166 22.82 6.32 -2.49
C GLY A 166 21.40 6.22 -3.03
N TRP A 167 20.70 7.37 -3.11
CA TRP A 167 19.27 7.43 -3.36
C TRP A 167 18.86 6.99 -4.75
N LEU A 168 19.50 7.53 -5.78
CA LEU A 168 19.14 7.23 -7.18
C LEU A 168 19.40 5.76 -7.53
N ALA A 169 20.57 5.22 -7.19
CA ALA A 169 20.88 3.83 -7.52
C ALA A 169 19.99 2.85 -6.73
N SER A 170 19.66 3.18 -5.47
CA SER A 170 18.66 2.42 -4.71
C SER A 170 17.29 2.45 -5.39
N GLY A 171 16.82 3.62 -5.84
CA GLY A 171 15.56 3.75 -6.58
C GLY A 171 15.56 2.92 -7.88
N LEU A 172 16.63 2.98 -8.66
CA LEU A 172 16.78 2.16 -9.88
C LEU A 172 16.80 0.66 -9.56
N MET A 173 17.53 0.25 -8.53
CA MET A 173 17.54 -1.14 -8.07
C MET A 173 16.14 -1.61 -7.69
N PHE A 174 15.39 -0.84 -6.89
CA PHE A 174 14.02 -1.21 -6.50
C PHE A 174 13.04 -1.16 -7.67
N THR A 175 13.28 -0.31 -8.68
CA THR A 175 12.50 -0.32 -9.94
C THR A 175 12.66 -1.65 -10.68
N VAL A 176 13.88 -2.15 -10.79
CA VAL A 176 14.16 -3.47 -11.40
C VAL A 176 13.50 -4.59 -10.59
N ILE A 177 13.67 -4.56 -9.26
CA ILE A 177 13.08 -5.56 -8.37
C ILE A 177 11.55 -5.53 -8.43
N PHE A 178 10.93 -4.36 -8.53
CA PHE A 178 9.48 -4.20 -8.69
C PHE A 178 8.94 -4.85 -9.97
N ALA A 179 9.72 -4.85 -11.03
CA ALA A 179 9.32 -5.48 -12.30
C ALA A 179 9.39 -7.03 -12.26
N ILE A 180 10.19 -7.63 -11.35
CA ILE A 180 10.40 -9.08 -11.27
C ILE A 180 9.08 -9.86 -11.13
N PRO A 181 8.17 -9.58 -10.19
CA PRO A 181 6.95 -10.37 -10.03
C PRO A 181 6.02 -10.30 -11.26
N MET A 182 6.04 -9.19 -12.00
CA MET A 182 5.26 -9.07 -13.23
C MET A 182 5.80 -9.99 -14.33
N VAL A 183 7.12 -10.04 -14.50
CA VAL A 183 7.77 -10.94 -15.45
C VAL A 183 7.63 -12.39 -15.00
N ALA A 184 7.90 -12.68 -13.72
CA ALA A 184 7.79 -14.02 -13.15
C ALA A 184 6.36 -14.59 -13.26
N ARG A 185 5.33 -13.75 -13.12
CA ARG A 185 3.95 -14.18 -13.33
C ARG A 185 3.70 -14.62 -14.77
N ARG A 186 4.25 -13.90 -15.75
CA ARG A 186 4.07 -14.21 -17.18
C ARG A 186 4.89 -15.41 -17.64
N VAL A 187 6.12 -15.55 -17.15
CA VAL A 187 7.09 -16.54 -17.65
C VAL A 187 7.08 -17.82 -16.82
N LEU A 188 6.96 -17.70 -15.50
CA LEU A 188 7.09 -18.80 -14.54
C LEU A 188 5.73 -19.21 -13.92
N GLY A 189 4.63 -18.53 -14.25
CA GLY A 189 3.32 -18.80 -13.64
C GLY A 189 3.24 -18.47 -12.16
N LEU A 190 4.01 -17.49 -11.67
CA LEU A 190 4.00 -17.09 -10.26
C LEU A 190 2.58 -16.77 -9.79
N GLY A 191 2.18 -17.33 -8.64
CA GLY A 191 0.87 -17.14 -8.06
C GLY A 191 0.56 -15.67 -7.79
N GLU A 192 -0.69 -15.26 -8.07
CA GLU A 192 -1.14 -13.86 -7.97
C GLU A 192 -0.90 -13.22 -6.61
N VAL A 193 -1.18 -13.94 -5.52
CA VAL A 193 -1.03 -13.46 -4.14
C VAL A 193 0.44 -13.12 -3.84
N ILE A 194 1.36 -14.01 -4.25
CA ILE A 194 2.80 -13.81 -4.04
C ILE A 194 3.28 -12.63 -4.87
N ALA A 195 2.89 -12.58 -6.16
CA ALA A 195 3.28 -11.49 -7.05
C ALA A 195 2.78 -10.14 -6.54
N PHE A 196 1.53 -10.08 -6.06
CA PHE A 196 0.94 -8.88 -5.49
C PHE A 196 1.71 -8.39 -4.26
N TRP A 197 1.88 -9.24 -3.23
CA TRP A 197 2.53 -8.81 -2.00
C TRP A 197 4.00 -8.48 -2.19
N PHE A 198 4.70 -9.23 -3.04
CA PHE A 198 6.07 -8.89 -3.40
C PHE A 198 6.16 -7.48 -4.02
N ALA A 199 5.38 -7.21 -5.07
CA ALA A 199 5.34 -5.88 -5.68
C ALA A 199 4.92 -4.80 -4.68
N TYR A 200 3.91 -5.09 -3.85
CA TYR A 200 3.39 -4.16 -2.84
C TYR A 200 4.47 -3.73 -1.84
N ILE A 201 5.24 -4.68 -1.32
CA ILE A 201 6.36 -4.44 -0.40
C ILE A 201 7.42 -3.55 -1.07
N ILE A 202 7.79 -3.89 -2.30
CA ILE A 202 8.87 -3.18 -3.03
C ILE A 202 8.49 -1.76 -3.43
N THR A 203 7.19 -1.45 -3.60
CA THR A 203 6.78 -0.05 -3.87
C THR A 203 7.22 0.91 -2.78
N ARG A 204 7.42 0.44 -1.54
CA ARG A 204 7.76 1.33 -0.43
C ARG A 204 9.21 1.82 -0.52
N PRO A 205 10.26 0.98 -0.53
CA PRO A 205 11.63 1.45 -0.69
C PRO A 205 11.85 2.13 -2.04
N LEU A 206 11.13 1.71 -3.09
CA LEU A 206 11.17 2.37 -4.40
C LEU A 206 10.72 3.82 -4.32
N GLY A 207 9.53 4.08 -3.73
CA GLY A 207 8.99 5.43 -3.62
C GLY A 207 9.83 6.31 -2.69
N ALA A 208 10.31 5.77 -1.56
CA ALA A 208 11.19 6.46 -0.63
C ALA A 208 12.48 6.91 -1.30
N SER A 209 13.19 6.00 -1.97
CA SER A 209 14.46 6.32 -2.63
C SER A 209 14.32 7.43 -3.67
N TYR A 210 13.23 7.47 -4.44
CA TYR A 210 13.00 8.56 -5.40
C TYR A 210 12.59 9.87 -4.69
N ALA A 211 11.81 9.80 -3.62
CA ALA A 211 11.44 10.99 -2.85
C ALA A 211 12.67 11.66 -2.23
N ASP A 212 13.58 10.87 -1.67
CA ASP A 212 14.84 11.36 -1.11
C ASP A 212 15.75 11.90 -2.21
N TRP A 213 15.89 11.17 -3.33
CA TRP A 213 16.67 11.67 -4.45
C TRP A 213 16.17 13.03 -4.96
N LEU A 214 14.87 13.26 -5.02
CA LEU A 214 14.29 14.55 -5.39
C LEU A 214 14.48 15.61 -4.30
N GLY A 215 14.31 15.25 -3.03
CA GLY A 215 14.18 16.18 -1.91
C GLY A 215 15.47 16.60 -1.26
N VAL A 216 16.46 15.68 -1.12
CA VAL A 216 17.69 15.97 -0.37
C VAL A 216 18.67 16.86 -1.15
N PRO A 217 19.57 17.59 -0.43
CA PRO A 217 20.56 18.47 -1.07
C PRO A 217 21.52 17.72 -2.00
N HIS A 218 22.11 18.46 -2.95
CA HIS A 218 23.15 17.94 -3.85
C HIS A 218 24.35 17.32 -3.11
N SER A 219 24.71 17.87 -1.96
CA SER A 219 25.77 17.34 -1.09
C SER A 219 25.50 15.92 -0.58
N LEU A 220 24.24 15.50 -0.57
CA LEU A 220 23.78 14.15 -0.18
C LEU A 220 23.35 13.32 -1.40
N GLY A 221 23.67 13.76 -2.62
CA GLY A 221 23.38 13.05 -3.88
C GLY A 221 21.97 13.24 -4.41
N GLY A 222 21.21 14.22 -3.93
CA GLY A 222 19.86 14.54 -4.39
C GLY A 222 19.78 15.68 -5.39
N LEU A 223 18.56 16.01 -5.84
CA LEU A 223 18.25 17.12 -6.75
C LEU A 223 17.95 18.46 -6.06
N ASN A 224 17.88 18.46 -4.73
CA ASN A 224 17.69 19.67 -3.91
C ASN A 224 16.38 20.44 -4.18
N PHE A 225 15.28 19.75 -4.58
CA PHE A 225 13.97 20.43 -4.69
C PHE A 225 13.36 20.76 -3.32
N GLY A 226 13.90 20.17 -2.25
CA GLY A 226 13.39 20.30 -0.87
C GLY A 226 12.24 19.33 -0.59
N ARG A 227 12.29 18.69 0.59
CA ARG A 227 11.30 17.69 1.03
C ARG A 227 9.86 18.21 1.01
N GLY A 228 9.65 19.44 1.50
CA GLY A 228 8.32 20.07 1.50
C GLY A 228 7.75 20.29 0.10
N THR A 229 8.56 20.77 -0.84
CA THR A 229 8.14 20.98 -2.24
C THR A 229 7.77 19.65 -2.91
N VAL A 230 8.59 18.60 -2.69
CA VAL A 230 8.33 17.24 -3.20
C VAL A 230 7.03 16.69 -2.58
N ALA A 231 6.84 16.84 -1.27
CA ALA A 231 5.62 16.38 -0.58
C ALA A 231 4.37 17.06 -1.15
N VAL A 232 4.40 18.39 -1.34
CA VAL A 232 3.27 19.15 -1.91
C VAL A 232 2.99 18.73 -3.36
N GLY A 233 4.03 18.64 -4.19
CA GLY A 233 3.87 18.24 -5.60
C GLY A 233 3.27 16.84 -5.74
N LEU A 234 3.75 15.87 -4.95
CA LEU A 234 3.21 14.51 -4.92
C LEU A 234 1.78 14.46 -4.37
N THR A 235 1.48 15.25 -3.33
CA THR A 235 0.11 15.34 -2.79
C THR A 235 -0.86 15.87 -3.84
N VAL A 236 -0.50 16.92 -4.57
CA VAL A 236 -1.33 17.44 -5.67
C VAL A 236 -1.56 16.38 -6.74
N ALA A 237 -0.50 15.66 -7.16
CA ALA A 237 -0.63 14.60 -8.14
C ALA A 237 -1.57 13.46 -7.65
N ILE A 238 -1.45 13.05 -6.38
CA ILE A 238 -2.32 12.05 -5.77
C ILE A 238 -3.78 12.53 -5.75
N VAL A 239 -4.02 13.77 -5.29
CA VAL A 239 -5.39 14.34 -5.22
C VAL A 239 -6.04 14.38 -6.60
N VAL A 240 -5.32 14.84 -7.63
CA VAL A 240 -5.82 14.87 -9.01
C VAL A 240 -6.14 13.44 -9.49
N TRP A 241 -5.23 12.50 -9.29
CA TRP A 241 -5.42 11.13 -9.75
C TRP A 241 -6.56 10.42 -9.00
N VAL A 242 -6.63 10.56 -7.68
CA VAL A 242 -7.71 9.98 -6.86
C VAL A 242 -9.07 10.61 -7.20
N THR A 243 -9.12 11.92 -7.50
CA THR A 243 -10.33 12.57 -8.00
C THR A 243 -10.78 11.96 -9.33
N TYR A 244 -9.83 11.74 -10.24
CA TYR A 244 -10.12 11.04 -11.50
C TYR A 244 -10.69 9.63 -11.25
N LEU A 245 -10.09 8.84 -10.35
CA LEU A 245 -10.59 7.51 -9.99
C LEU A 245 -12.00 7.57 -9.37
N ALA A 246 -12.25 8.54 -8.49
CA ALA A 246 -13.55 8.71 -7.86
C ALA A 246 -14.68 9.02 -8.86
N ILE A 247 -14.35 9.75 -9.94
CA ILE A 247 -15.31 10.10 -11.00
C ILE A 247 -15.46 8.96 -12.01
N SER A 248 -14.34 8.43 -12.52
CA SER A 248 -14.33 7.41 -13.58
C SER A 248 -14.73 6.02 -13.10
N LYS A 249 -14.51 5.72 -11.80
CA LYS A 249 -14.74 4.40 -11.16
C LYS A 249 -14.05 3.24 -11.90
N ILE A 250 -12.98 3.51 -12.64
CA ILE A 250 -12.23 2.52 -13.43
C ILE A 250 -11.51 1.48 -12.56
N ASP A 251 -11.31 1.79 -11.30
CA ASP A 251 -10.70 0.95 -10.26
C ASP A 251 -11.72 0.21 -9.39
N VAL A 252 -13.02 0.35 -9.70
CA VAL A 252 -14.10 -0.42 -9.07
C VAL A 252 -14.32 -1.69 -9.87
N GLU A 253 -14.09 -2.84 -9.24
CA GLU A 253 -14.38 -4.13 -9.88
C GLU A 253 -15.89 -4.32 -9.94
N HIS A 254 -16.45 -4.30 -11.13
CA HIS A 254 -17.85 -4.64 -11.35
C HIS A 254 -17.99 -6.13 -11.09
N GLU A 255 -18.75 -6.51 -10.08
CA GLU A 255 -19.18 -7.91 -9.93
C GLU A 255 -19.92 -8.27 -11.21
N GLY A 256 -19.30 -9.13 -12.03
CA GLY A 256 -19.95 -9.63 -13.23
C GLY A 256 -21.29 -10.23 -12.81
N VAL A 257 -22.36 -9.68 -13.33
CA VAL A 257 -23.69 -10.31 -13.26
C VAL A 257 -23.50 -11.72 -13.82
N ALA A 258 -23.49 -12.71 -12.92
CA ALA A 258 -23.48 -14.09 -13.36
C ALA A 258 -24.71 -14.24 -14.23
N GLN A 259 -24.49 -14.29 -15.55
CA GLN A 259 -25.57 -14.63 -16.48
C GLN A 259 -26.08 -16.00 -16.05
N LEU A 260 -27.26 -16.00 -15.43
CA LEU A 260 -27.97 -17.23 -15.20
C LEU A 260 -28.07 -17.93 -16.55
N PRO A 261 -27.73 -19.23 -16.65
CA PRO A 261 -27.96 -19.96 -17.87
C PRO A 261 -29.44 -19.77 -18.22
N VAL A 262 -29.71 -19.18 -19.37
CA VAL A 262 -31.08 -19.14 -19.91
C VAL A 262 -31.48 -20.60 -20.14
N ASP A 263 -32.35 -21.08 -19.27
CA ASP A 263 -32.97 -22.40 -19.44
C ASP A 263 -33.76 -22.37 -20.74
N ARG A 264 -33.16 -22.90 -21.81
CA ARG A 264 -33.79 -23.03 -23.11
C ARG A 264 -34.76 -24.25 -23.20
N SER A 265 -35.12 -24.83 -22.06
CA SER A 265 -36.00 -26.01 -21.96
C SER A 265 -37.47 -25.68 -21.69
N ALA A 266 -37.89 -24.41 -21.78
CA ALA A 266 -39.32 -24.11 -21.74
C ALA A 266 -39.99 -24.55 -23.06
N PRO A 267 -40.91 -25.53 -23.08
CA PRO A 267 -41.62 -25.93 -24.30
C PRO A 267 -42.55 -24.80 -24.74
N ALA A 268 -42.47 -24.45 -26.04
CA ALA A 268 -43.42 -23.55 -26.66
C ALA A 268 -44.80 -24.22 -26.62
N HIS A 269 -45.67 -23.73 -25.77
CA HIS A 269 -47.09 -24.06 -25.86
C HIS A 269 -47.70 -23.29 -27.02
N ILE A 270 -48.12 -24.05 -28.04
CA ILE A 270 -49.00 -23.64 -29.12
C ILE A 270 -50.42 -23.52 -28.56
#